data_d559b3b2bf617f8801d674d583a10e70
#
_entry.id   d559b3b2bf617f8801d674d583a10e70
#
_cell.length_a   1.000
_cell.length_b   1.000
_cell.length_c   1.000
_cell.angle_alpha   90.00
_cell.angle_beta   90.00
_cell.angle_gamma   90.00
#
_symmetry.space_group_name_H-M   'P 1'
#
loop_
_entity.id
_entity.type
_entity.pdbx_description
1 polymer ?
#
loop_
_entity_poly.entity_id
_entity_poly.type
_entity_poly.pdbx_seq_one_letter_code
_entity_poly.pdbx_strand_id
1 'polypeptide(L)'
;MTERLESVTFTSGDGETRVASYLATPDGPGPHPVVLILRGVAGPDDGYTEIARRLAEWGYVALVHGWKVRGSDPTDEPVYADLHGAMTFLKSVSQADLTRLAVFGFCRGGVYAFMAARAHPEIRLIVVFHGFAFRSARAQRGAEPYDLADGVNVPTLVLHGTEDEQAPIADMRRMQARMQDLGKACTFTYYEGARHGFAVRTHPGYKEDAATQSFDEAKRFLSTHLPVSG
;
A
#
# COMPACT_ATOMS: atom_id res chain seq x y z
N MET A 1 -10.54 22.17 -5.58
CA MET A 1 -10.81 20.88 -6.24
C MET A 1 -11.49 20.00 -5.22
N THR A 2 -12.66 19.49 -5.51
CA THR A 2 -13.42 18.62 -4.61
C THR A 2 -13.18 17.18 -5.07
N GLU A 3 -12.52 16.38 -4.29
CA GLU A 3 -12.40 14.93 -4.50
C GLU A 3 -13.69 14.23 -4.08
N ARG A 4 -14.04 13.16 -4.77
CA ARG A 4 -15.18 12.32 -4.44
C ARG A 4 -14.72 11.08 -3.70
N LEU A 5 -15.20 10.87 -2.48
CA LEU A 5 -15.03 9.63 -1.72
C LEU A 5 -16.37 8.90 -1.60
N GLU A 6 -16.39 7.63 -1.97
CA GLU A 6 -17.59 6.80 -1.89
C GLU A 6 -17.28 5.42 -1.31
N SER A 7 -18.25 4.86 -0.57
CA SER A 7 -18.20 3.47 -0.13
C SER A 7 -18.56 2.58 -1.31
N VAL A 8 -17.70 1.62 -1.59
CA VAL A 8 -17.88 0.67 -2.68
C VAL A 8 -17.76 -0.77 -2.16
N THR A 9 -18.26 -1.72 -2.92
CA THR A 9 -18.11 -3.14 -2.60
C THR A 9 -17.78 -3.88 -3.89
N PHE A 10 -16.74 -4.70 -3.85
CA PHE A 10 -16.42 -5.58 -4.96
C PHE A 10 -16.48 -7.06 -4.55
N THR A 11 -16.58 -7.94 -5.51
CA THR A 11 -16.50 -9.38 -5.30
C THR A 11 -15.05 -9.82 -5.37
N SER A 12 -14.58 -10.55 -4.36
CA SER A 12 -13.27 -11.20 -4.36
C SER A 12 -13.11 -12.15 -5.54
N GLY A 13 -11.88 -12.48 -5.91
CA GLY A 13 -11.59 -13.49 -6.93
C GLY A 13 -12.03 -14.90 -6.58
N ASP A 14 -12.48 -15.17 -5.34
CA ASP A 14 -13.15 -16.41 -4.96
C ASP A 14 -14.61 -16.50 -5.47
N GLY A 15 -15.15 -15.42 -6.01
CA GLY A 15 -16.49 -15.33 -6.55
C GLY A 15 -17.62 -15.15 -5.53
N GLU A 16 -17.32 -15.25 -4.24
CA GLU A 16 -18.32 -15.28 -3.16
C GLU A 16 -18.18 -14.11 -2.18
N THR A 17 -16.96 -13.83 -1.75
CA THR A 17 -16.72 -12.83 -0.68
C THR A 17 -16.93 -11.42 -1.19
N ARG A 18 -17.77 -10.66 -0.46
CA ARG A 18 -18.01 -9.24 -0.70
C ARG A 18 -17.04 -8.40 0.13
N VAL A 19 -16.20 -7.62 -0.52
CA VAL A 19 -15.17 -6.80 0.12
C VAL A 19 -15.63 -5.35 0.13
N ALA A 20 -16.00 -4.84 1.32
CA ALA A 20 -16.33 -3.44 1.51
C ALA A 20 -15.05 -2.58 1.47
N SER A 21 -15.08 -1.50 0.72
CA SER A 21 -13.93 -0.67 0.40
C SER A 21 -14.34 0.80 0.25
N TYR A 22 -13.36 1.68 0.07
CA TYR A 22 -13.59 3.10 -0.24
C TYR A 22 -12.84 3.47 -1.51
N LEU A 23 -13.53 4.17 -2.40
CA LEU A 23 -12.96 4.69 -3.64
C LEU A 23 -12.94 6.22 -3.57
N ALA A 24 -11.76 6.80 -3.73
CA ALA A 24 -11.61 8.24 -3.94
C ALA A 24 -11.20 8.49 -5.40
N THR A 25 -11.86 9.46 -6.02
CA THR A 25 -11.59 9.84 -7.41
C THR A 25 -11.28 11.33 -7.49
N PRO A 26 -10.29 11.73 -8.33
CA PRO A 26 -10.03 13.13 -8.62
C PRO A 26 -11.20 13.79 -9.33
N ASP A 27 -11.29 15.11 -9.21
CA ASP A 27 -12.17 15.91 -10.08
C ASP A 27 -11.66 15.93 -11.53
N GLY A 28 -12.59 16.06 -12.45
CA GLY A 28 -12.30 16.22 -13.87
C GLY A 28 -12.33 14.93 -14.67
N PRO A 29 -12.08 15.02 -15.97
CA PRO A 29 -12.12 13.87 -16.85
C PRO A 29 -10.88 12.99 -16.63
N GLY A 30 -11.11 11.68 -16.46
CA GLY A 30 -10.04 10.67 -16.47
C GLY A 30 -9.57 10.30 -17.90
N PRO A 31 -8.82 9.20 -18.04
CA PRO A 31 -8.46 8.29 -16.96
C PRO A 31 -7.25 8.76 -16.14
N HIS A 32 -7.30 8.55 -14.84
CA HIS A 32 -6.24 8.89 -13.89
C HIS A 32 -5.42 7.65 -13.48
N PRO A 33 -4.13 7.79 -13.13
CA PRO A 33 -3.36 6.70 -12.55
C PRO A 33 -3.98 6.25 -11.23
N VAL A 34 -3.72 5.02 -10.83
CA VAL A 34 -4.39 4.35 -9.71
C VAL A 34 -3.41 4.07 -8.57
N VAL A 35 -3.86 4.25 -7.33
CA VAL A 35 -3.19 3.76 -6.13
C VAL A 35 -4.13 2.80 -5.38
N LEU A 36 -3.74 1.53 -5.28
CA LEU A 36 -4.38 0.56 -4.40
C LEU A 36 -3.77 0.67 -3.01
N ILE A 37 -4.58 1.01 -2.01
CA ILE A 37 -4.15 1.13 -0.62
C ILE A 37 -4.44 -0.17 0.12
N LEU A 38 -3.38 -0.86 0.53
CA LEU A 38 -3.43 -2.05 1.37
C LEU A 38 -3.19 -1.63 2.82
N ARG A 39 -4.27 -1.56 3.59
CA ARG A 39 -4.26 -1.04 4.96
C ARG A 39 -3.64 -2.00 5.97
N GLY A 40 -3.31 -1.48 7.16
CA GLY A 40 -2.92 -2.28 8.32
C GLY A 40 -4.12 -2.95 9.02
N VAL A 41 -3.81 -3.76 10.04
CA VAL A 41 -4.82 -4.48 10.85
C VAL A 41 -5.48 -3.60 11.90
N ALA A 42 -4.79 -2.60 12.41
CA ALA A 42 -5.24 -1.71 13.47
C ALA A 42 -5.78 -0.39 12.91
N GLY A 43 -6.63 0.24 13.70
CA GLY A 43 -7.16 1.57 13.45
C GLY A 43 -8.53 1.60 12.76
N PRO A 44 -9.27 2.68 12.97
CA PRO A 44 -10.50 2.96 12.25
C PRO A 44 -10.21 3.17 10.76
N ASP A 45 -11.23 3.08 9.94
CA ASP A 45 -11.11 3.28 8.48
C ASP A 45 -10.83 4.74 8.10
N ASP A 46 -11.12 5.69 8.99
CA ASP A 46 -11.00 7.13 8.74
C ASP A 46 -9.57 7.58 8.36
N GLY A 47 -8.53 7.01 8.97
CA GLY A 47 -7.15 7.34 8.61
C GLY A 47 -6.79 6.96 7.17
N TYR A 48 -7.33 5.86 6.68
CA TYR A 48 -7.06 5.40 5.30
C TYR A 48 -7.96 6.10 4.27
N THR A 49 -9.18 6.47 4.62
CA THR A 49 -10.03 7.30 3.74
C THR A 49 -9.45 8.70 3.58
N GLU A 50 -8.81 9.24 4.60
CA GLU A 50 -8.08 10.51 4.53
C GLU A 50 -6.86 10.41 3.60
N ILE A 51 -6.13 9.30 3.65
CA ILE A 51 -5.02 9.02 2.71
C ILE A 51 -5.56 8.90 1.28
N ALA A 52 -6.70 8.23 1.08
CA ALA A 52 -7.31 8.11 -0.23
C ALA A 52 -7.73 9.48 -0.80
N ARG A 53 -8.33 10.36 0.02
CA ARG A 53 -8.63 11.75 -0.39
C ARG A 53 -7.39 12.51 -0.82
N ARG A 54 -6.33 12.45 -0.01
CA ARG A 54 -5.04 13.08 -0.33
C ARG A 54 -4.48 12.60 -1.68
N LEU A 55 -4.58 11.32 -1.98
CA LEU A 55 -4.16 10.77 -3.27
C LEU A 55 -5.05 11.27 -4.41
N ALA A 56 -6.36 11.40 -4.18
CA ALA A 56 -7.27 11.98 -5.17
C ALA A 56 -6.98 13.47 -5.43
N GLU A 57 -6.64 14.25 -4.38
CA GLU A 57 -6.15 15.62 -4.53
C GLU A 57 -4.85 15.71 -5.34
N TRP A 58 -4.02 14.65 -5.30
CA TRP A 58 -2.81 14.55 -6.12
C TRP A 58 -3.07 14.08 -7.56
N GLY A 59 -4.33 13.76 -7.90
CA GLY A 59 -4.74 13.33 -9.22
C GLY A 59 -4.74 11.81 -9.45
N TYR A 60 -4.78 11.01 -8.40
CA TYR A 60 -4.81 9.54 -8.47
C TYR A 60 -6.18 9.00 -8.05
N VAL A 61 -6.73 8.06 -8.80
CA VAL A 61 -7.82 7.22 -8.28
C VAL A 61 -7.26 6.35 -7.17
N ALA A 62 -7.86 6.36 -5.98
CA ALA A 62 -7.38 5.60 -4.83
C ALA A 62 -8.45 4.64 -4.31
N LEU A 63 -8.13 3.34 -4.24
CA LEU A 63 -8.99 2.31 -3.67
C LEU A 63 -8.41 1.84 -2.34
N VAL A 64 -9.15 2.03 -1.23
CA VAL A 64 -8.80 1.46 0.07
C VAL A 64 -9.32 0.04 0.13
N HIS A 65 -8.44 -0.94 0.15
CA HIS A 65 -8.79 -2.35 0.19
C HIS A 65 -9.29 -2.79 1.57
N GLY A 66 -10.49 -3.34 1.61
CA GLY A 66 -11.16 -3.77 2.85
C GLY A 66 -10.82 -5.21 3.30
N TRP A 67 -9.57 -5.66 3.16
CA TRP A 67 -9.18 -7.06 3.46
C TRP A 67 -9.54 -7.55 4.88
N LYS A 68 -9.95 -6.65 5.77
CA LYS A 68 -10.39 -6.98 7.13
C LYS A 68 -11.58 -7.95 7.18
N VAL A 69 -12.31 -8.11 6.09
CA VAL A 69 -13.33 -9.15 5.92
C VAL A 69 -12.76 -10.56 6.14
N ARG A 70 -11.45 -10.74 5.96
CA ARG A 70 -10.72 -11.99 6.18
C ARG A 70 -10.23 -12.19 7.62
N GLY A 71 -10.58 -11.28 8.55
CA GLY A 71 -10.10 -11.29 9.93
C GLY A 71 -8.77 -10.56 10.10
N SER A 72 -8.13 -10.78 11.25
CA SER A 72 -6.89 -10.07 11.61
C SER A 72 -5.60 -10.73 11.09
N ASP A 73 -5.67 -12.00 10.72
CA ASP A 73 -4.50 -12.78 10.26
C ASP A 73 -4.91 -13.83 9.21
N PRO A 74 -5.32 -13.41 8.00
CA PRO A 74 -5.66 -14.33 6.93
C PRO A 74 -4.42 -15.06 6.40
N THR A 75 -4.63 -16.25 5.82
CA THR A 75 -3.65 -16.89 4.95
C THR A 75 -3.47 -16.10 3.66
N ASP A 76 -2.43 -16.40 2.89
CA ASP A 76 -2.12 -15.63 1.67
C ASP A 76 -3.15 -15.84 0.55
N GLU A 77 -3.72 -17.03 0.43
CA GLU A 77 -4.65 -17.38 -0.67
C GLU A 77 -5.89 -16.47 -0.74
N PRO A 78 -6.66 -16.26 0.36
CA PRO A 78 -7.77 -15.31 0.35
C PRO A 78 -7.35 -13.87 0.02
N VAL A 79 -6.13 -13.46 0.43
CA VAL A 79 -5.62 -12.12 0.12
C VAL A 79 -5.32 -11.98 -1.36
N TYR A 80 -4.74 -13.00 -2.01
CA TYR A 80 -4.56 -13.02 -3.47
C TYR A 80 -5.89 -12.95 -4.21
N ALA A 81 -6.91 -13.68 -3.74
CA ALA A 81 -8.25 -13.61 -4.31
C ALA A 81 -8.85 -12.20 -4.20
N ASP A 82 -8.68 -11.56 -3.05
CA ASP A 82 -9.16 -10.18 -2.83
C ASP A 82 -8.41 -9.16 -3.70
N LEU A 83 -7.10 -9.30 -3.85
CA LEU A 83 -6.31 -8.47 -4.76
C LEU A 83 -6.79 -8.61 -6.21
N HIS A 84 -7.05 -9.84 -6.66
CA HIS A 84 -7.61 -10.10 -8.00
C HIS A 84 -8.99 -9.46 -8.17
N GLY A 85 -9.86 -9.56 -7.16
CA GLY A 85 -11.17 -8.91 -7.13
C GLY A 85 -11.07 -7.38 -7.20
N ALA A 86 -10.16 -6.78 -6.43
CA ALA A 86 -9.89 -5.35 -6.44
C ALA A 86 -9.42 -4.87 -7.82
N MET A 87 -8.54 -5.62 -8.47
CA MET A 87 -8.06 -5.32 -9.83
C MET A 87 -9.19 -5.41 -10.86
N THR A 88 -10.05 -6.43 -10.73
CA THR A 88 -11.23 -6.58 -11.59
C THR A 88 -12.22 -5.45 -11.40
N PHE A 89 -12.48 -5.04 -10.16
CA PHE A 89 -13.31 -3.89 -9.85
C PHE A 89 -12.75 -2.60 -10.45
N LEU A 90 -11.47 -2.32 -10.26
CA LEU A 90 -10.81 -1.12 -10.78
C LEU A 90 -10.89 -1.04 -12.32
N LYS A 91 -10.89 -2.16 -13.05
CA LYS A 91 -11.13 -2.18 -14.51
C LYS A 91 -12.52 -1.66 -14.90
N SER A 92 -13.51 -1.73 -14.01
CA SER A 92 -14.85 -1.20 -14.23
C SER A 92 -15.01 0.29 -13.92
N VAL A 93 -14.01 0.90 -13.25
CA VAL A 93 -14.01 2.33 -12.92
C VAL A 93 -13.53 3.14 -14.12
N SER A 94 -14.42 3.84 -14.76
CA SER A 94 -14.13 4.59 -16.00
C SER A 94 -13.03 5.63 -15.87
N GLN A 95 -12.82 6.17 -14.67
CA GLN A 95 -11.77 7.15 -14.37
C GLN A 95 -10.41 6.53 -14.05
N ALA A 96 -10.30 5.18 -13.96
CA ALA A 96 -9.07 4.48 -13.58
C ALA A 96 -8.26 4.02 -14.79
N ASP A 97 -6.97 4.34 -14.80
CA ASP A 97 -6.00 3.82 -15.75
C ASP A 97 -5.09 2.78 -15.06
N LEU A 98 -5.41 1.50 -15.22
CA LEU A 98 -4.64 0.42 -14.63
C LEU A 98 -3.30 0.15 -15.32
N THR A 99 -3.01 0.78 -16.45
CA THR A 99 -1.65 0.74 -17.02
C THR A 99 -0.66 1.54 -16.18
N ARG A 100 -1.18 2.40 -15.29
CA ARG A 100 -0.46 3.26 -14.35
C ARG A 100 -0.92 2.98 -12.91
N LEU A 101 -0.66 1.76 -12.42
CA LEU A 101 -1.08 1.28 -11.11
C LEU A 101 0.07 1.23 -10.11
N ALA A 102 -0.11 1.88 -8.97
CA ALA A 102 0.74 1.80 -7.78
C ALA A 102 0.04 1.04 -6.65
N VAL A 103 0.83 0.51 -5.72
CA VAL A 103 0.32 -0.05 -4.45
C VAL A 103 0.97 0.67 -3.28
N PHE A 104 0.16 1.17 -2.35
CA PHE A 104 0.58 1.67 -1.04
C PHE A 104 0.25 0.65 0.02
N GLY A 105 1.27 0.12 0.70
CA GLY A 105 1.11 -0.86 1.78
C GLY A 105 1.46 -0.28 3.14
N PHE A 106 0.57 -0.43 4.12
CA PHE A 106 0.77 0.05 5.49
C PHE A 106 0.77 -1.11 6.47
N CYS A 107 1.77 -1.21 7.35
CA CYS A 107 1.84 -2.29 8.35
C CYS A 107 1.75 -3.66 7.66
N ARG A 108 0.77 -4.49 8.02
CA ARG A 108 0.46 -5.77 7.35
C ARG A 108 0.21 -5.60 5.85
N GLY A 109 -0.39 -4.49 5.43
CA GLY A 109 -0.56 -4.16 4.01
C GLY A 109 0.75 -4.02 3.24
N GLY A 110 1.86 -3.73 3.93
CA GLY A 110 3.20 -3.77 3.35
C GLY A 110 3.61 -5.18 2.89
N VAL A 111 3.26 -6.22 3.67
CA VAL A 111 3.46 -7.62 3.26
C VAL A 111 2.69 -7.90 1.96
N TYR A 112 1.43 -7.46 1.93
CA TYR A 112 0.56 -7.67 0.78
C TYR A 112 0.98 -6.84 -0.45
N ALA A 113 1.67 -5.71 -0.25
CA ALA A 113 2.26 -4.95 -1.35
C ALA A 113 3.38 -5.73 -2.06
N PHE A 114 4.25 -6.42 -1.31
CA PHE A 114 5.27 -7.31 -1.89
C PHE A 114 4.63 -8.51 -2.61
N MET A 115 3.60 -9.10 -2.01
CA MET A 115 2.83 -10.19 -2.64
C MET A 115 2.18 -9.72 -3.94
N ALA A 116 1.52 -8.57 -3.93
CA ALA A 116 0.85 -7.99 -5.09
C ALA A 116 1.83 -7.69 -6.21
N ALA A 117 2.96 -7.04 -5.93
CA ALA A 117 3.98 -6.70 -6.92
C ALA A 117 4.59 -7.93 -7.59
N ARG A 118 4.67 -9.07 -6.88
CA ARG A 118 5.13 -10.34 -7.44
C ARG A 118 4.09 -11.02 -8.32
N ALA A 119 2.80 -10.93 -7.93
CA ALA A 119 1.71 -11.67 -8.57
C ALA A 119 1.06 -10.91 -9.75
N HIS A 120 1.13 -9.58 -9.75
CA HIS A 120 0.41 -8.71 -10.69
C HIS A 120 1.37 -7.84 -11.50
N PRO A 121 1.68 -8.21 -12.75
CA PRO A 121 2.62 -7.46 -13.61
C PRO A 121 2.11 -6.08 -14.02
N GLU A 122 0.81 -5.80 -13.81
CA GLU A 122 0.21 -4.49 -14.02
C GLU A 122 0.70 -3.44 -13.03
N ILE A 123 1.16 -3.85 -11.84
CA ILE A 123 1.70 -2.94 -10.82
C ILE A 123 3.01 -2.35 -11.32
N ARG A 124 3.13 -1.03 -11.25
CA ARG A 124 4.28 -0.27 -11.74
C ARG A 124 5.25 0.17 -10.65
N LEU A 125 4.77 0.31 -9.43
CA LEU A 125 5.59 0.61 -8.25
C LEU A 125 4.87 0.22 -6.96
N ILE A 126 5.63 0.08 -5.88
CA ILE A 126 5.08 -0.04 -4.53
C ILE A 126 5.71 0.98 -3.59
N VAL A 127 4.90 1.48 -2.65
CA VAL A 127 5.33 2.28 -1.50
C VAL A 127 4.89 1.59 -0.23
N VAL A 128 5.82 1.34 0.68
CA VAL A 128 5.57 0.61 1.93
C VAL A 128 5.86 1.51 3.13
N PHE A 129 4.83 1.79 3.92
CA PHE A 129 4.91 2.57 5.14
C PHE A 129 4.93 1.62 6.35
N HIS A 130 5.92 1.75 7.23
CA HIS A 130 6.09 0.94 8.46
C HIS A 130 5.70 -0.54 8.25
N GLY A 131 6.16 -1.13 7.14
CA GLY A 131 5.93 -2.52 6.80
C GLY A 131 6.88 -3.47 7.53
N PHE A 132 6.78 -4.73 7.19
CA PHE A 132 7.58 -5.80 7.78
C PHE A 132 8.53 -6.40 6.74
N ALA A 133 9.77 -6.69 7.13
CA ALA A 133 10.66 -7.58 6.38
C ALA A 133 10.31 -9.05 6.64
N PHE A 134 9.97 -9.34 7.90
CA PHE A 134 9.55 -10.66 8.36
C PHE A 134 8.19 -10.53 9.05
N ARG A 135 7.31 -11.50 8.84
CA ARG A 135 6.03 -11.55 9.56
C ARG A 135 6.29 -11.75 11.05
N SER A 136 5.43 -11.19 11.90
CA SER A 136 5.55 -11.45 13.33
C SER A 136 5.41 -12.94 13.63
N ALA A 137 6.03 -13.42 14.70
CA ALA A 137 5.96 -14.81 15.11
C ALA A 137 4.52 -15.33 15.35
N ARG A 138 3.56 -14.41 15.55
CA ARG A 138 2.12 -14.73 15.68
C ARG A 138 1.40 -14.86 14.34
N ALA A 139 2.02 -14.40 13.25
CA ALA A 139 1.42 -14.29 11.91
C ALA A 139 2.22 -15.06 10.86
N GLN A 140 2.86 -16.16 11.22
CA GLN A 140 3.70 -16.99 10.33
C GLN A 140 2.86 -17.87 9.40
N ARG A 141 1.98 -17.24 8.60
CA ARG A 141 1.14 -17.96 7.63
C ARG A 141 1.35 -17.39 6.24
N GLY A 142 2.43 -17.80 5.59
CA GLY A 142 2.70 -17.42 4.21
C GLY A 142 4.13 -16.94 3.99
N ALA A 143 4.42 -16.48 2.78
CA ALA A 143 5.76 -16.05 2.39
C ALA A 143 6.19 -14.76 3.10
N GLU A 144 7.45 -14.70 3.52
CA GLU A 144 8.04 -13.51 4.11
C GLU A 144 8.32 -12.45 3.03
N PRO A 145 8.07 -11.15 3.28
CA PRO A 145 8.47 -10.11 2.33
C PRO A 145 9.94 -10.17 1.94
N TYR A 146 10.80 -10.55 2.89
CA TYR A 146 12.22 -10.79 2.65
C TYR A 146 12.48 -11.84 1.55
N ASP A 147 11.70 -12.93 1.54
CA ASP A 147 11.80 -13.99 0.53
C ASP A 147 11.10 -13.62 -0.78
N LEU A 148 10.05 -12.78 -0.71
CA LEU A 148 9.34 -12.28 -1.89
C LEU A 148 10.16 -11.25 -2.68
N ALA A 149 11.18 -10.65 -2.09
CA ALA A 149 11.98 -9.57 -2.69
C ALA A 149 12.61 -9.95 -4.03
N ASP A 150 12.96 -11.21 -4.24
CA ASP A 150 13.55 -11.69 -5.50
C ASP A 150 12.60 -11.51 -6.70
N GLY A 151 11.30 -11.69 -6.49
CA GLY A 151 10.26 -11.55 -7.52
C GLY A 151 9.72 -10.12 -7.69
N VAL A 152 10.13 -9.16 -6.86
CA VAL A 152 9.70 -7.77 -6.99
C VAL A 152 10.60 -7.06 -8.01
N ASN A 153 10.05 -6.70 -9.18
CA ASN A 153 10.77 -6.11 -10.30
C ASN A 153 10.28 -4.69 -10.64
N VAL A 154 9.69 -4.02 -9.67
CA VAL A 154 9.16 -2.65 -9.81
C VAL A 154 9.87 -1.70 -8.85
N PRO A 155 9.96 -0.40 -9.18
CA PRO A 155 10.46 0.61 -8.25
C PRO A 155 9.77 0.49 -6.90
N THR A 156 10.55 0.43 -5.83
CA THR A 156 10.07 0.21 -4.46
C THR A 156 10.58 1.31 -3.54
N LEU A 157 9.67 1.97 -2.83
CA LEU A 157 9.97 2.93 -1.78
C LEU A 157 9.52 2.36 -0.43
N VAL A 158 10.43 2.31 0.54
CA VAL A 158 10.14 1.87 1.91
C VAL A 158 10.39 3.02 2.88
N LEU A 159 9.36 3.40 3.61
CA LEU A 159 9.31 4.51 4.55
C LEU A 159 9.11 3.96 5.96
N HIS A 160 10.12 4.05 6.82
CA HIS A 160 10.16 3.30 8.07
C HIS A 160 10.63 4.13 9.26
N GLY A 161 10.08 3.87 10.44
CA GLY A 161 10.47 4.55 11.67
C GLY A 161 11.65 3.88 12.37
N THR A 162 12.58 4.67 12.93
CA THR A 162 13.75 4.11 13.65
C THR A 162 13.39 3.46 14.98
N GLU A 163 12.24 3.83 15.58
CA GLU A 163 11.73 3.29 16.84
C GLU A 163 10.53 2.37 16.66
N ASP A 164 10.41 1.72 15.50
CA ASP A 164 9.36 0.73 15.24
C ASP A 164 9.66 -0.59 15.98
N GLU A 165 8.97 -0.80 17.09
CA GLU A 165 9.13 -2.01 17.91
C GLU A 165 8.41 -3.23 17.32
N GLN A 166 7.44 -3.04 16.41
CA GLN A 166 6.71 -4.15 15.77
C GLN A 166 7.45 -4.70 14.56
N ALA A 167 8.18 -3.82 13.86
CA ALA A 167 9.02 -4.15 12.72
C ALA A 167 10.41 -3.54 12.93
N PRO A 168 11.31 -4.22 13.65
CA PRO A 168 12.59 -3.66 14.07
C PRO A 168 13.42 -3.14 12.88
N ILE A 169 14.03 -1.97 13.04
CA ILE A 169 14.87 -1.33 12.02
C ILE A 169 15.99 -2.27 11.53
N ALA A 170 16.50 -3.14 12.40
CA ALA A 170 17.52 -4.12 12.03
C ALA A 170 17.03 -5.07 10.92
N ASP A 171 15.78 -5.51 11.00
CA ASP A 171 15.14 -6.35 9.98
C ASP A 171 14.91 -5.60 8.68
N MET A 172 14.52 -4.33 8.75
CA MET A 172 14.36 -3.50 7.57
C MET A 172 15.69 -3.20 6.88
N ARG A 173 16.78 -3.04 7.63
CA ARG A 173 18.14 -2.92 7.07
C ARG A 173 18.60 -4.22 6.40
N ARG A 174 18.26 -5.37 6.93
CA ARG A 174 18.49 -6.67 6.28
C ARG A 174 17.73 -6.77 4.96
N MET A 175 16.46 -6.34 4.95
CA MET A 175 15.64 -6.27 3.73
C MET A 175 16.26 -5.34 2.70
N GLN A 176 16.69 -4.15 3.11
CA GLN A 176 17.38 -3.19 2.24
C GLN A 176 18.63 -3.82 1.60
N ALA A 177 19.51 -4.42 2.40
CA ALA A 177 20.72 -5.09 1.91
C ALA A 177 20.36 -6.18 0.90
N ARG A 178 19.39 -7.04 1.21
CA ARG A 178 18.94 -8.09 0.28
C ARG A 178 18.42 -7.53 -1.04
N MET A 179 17.59 -6.49 -1.01
CA MET A 179 17.09 -5.90 -2.26
C MET A 179 18.21 -5.26 -3.08
N GLN A 180 19.19 -4.64 -2.43
CA GLN A 180 20.39 -4.10 -3.08
C GLN A 180 21.26 -5.21 -3.70
N ASP A 181 21.51 -6.30 -2.97
CA ASP A 181 22.27 -7.46 -3.47
C ASP A 181 21.58 -8.13 -4.67
N LEU A 182 20.24 -8.10 -4.70
CA LEU A 182 19.44 -8.57 -5.82
C LEU A 182 19.36 -7.56 -6.98
N GLY A 183 19.99 -6.40 -6.87
CA GLY A 183 19.95 -5.34 -7.90
C GLY A 183 18.58 -4.71 -8.10
N LYS A 184 17.72 -4.72 -7.07
CA LYS A 184 16.37 -4.16 -7.16
C LYS A 184 16.39 -2.63 -7.10
N ALA A 185 15.51 -2.00 -7.89
CA ALA A 185 15.26 -0.56 -7.81
C ALA A 185 14.51 -0.22 -6.51
N CYS A 186 15.25 0.02 -5.43
CA CYS A 186 14.66 0.27 -4.11
C CYS A 186 15.28 1.48 -3.41
N THR A 187 14.45 2.22 -2.71
CA THR A 187 14.82 3.32 -1.81
C THR A 187 14.25 3.04 -0.43
N PHE A 188 15.07 3.20 0.60
CA PHE A 188 14.67 3.07 2.00
C PHE A 188 14.96 4.38 2.71
N THR A 189 13.93 4.98 3.32
CA THR A 189 14.06 6.18 4.14
C THR A 189 13.63 5.87 5.57
N TYR A 190 14.48 6.28 6.51
CA TYR A 190 14.27 6.05 7.94
C TYR A 190 14.00 7.37 8.65
N TYR A 191 12.87 7.44 9.38
CA TYR A 191 12.41 8.62 10.11
C TYR A 191 12.77 8.47 11.60
N GLU A 192 13.62 9.36 12.08
CA GLU A 192 14.15 9.32 13.45
C GLU A 192 13.04 9.49 14.48
N GLY A 193 13.03 8.62 15.49
CA GLY A 193 12.06 8.64 16.59
C GLY A 193 10.62 8.32 16.14
N ALA A 194 10.39 7.88 14.90
CA ALA A 194 9.08 7.45 14.45
C ALA A 194 8.84 5.99 14.84
N ARG A 195 7.62 5.70 15.35
CA ARG A 195 7.18 4.39 15.80
C ARG A 195 6.30 3.73 14.73
N HIS A 196 5.88 2.49 15.00
CA HIS A 196 4.92 1.79 14.12
C HIS A 196 3.64 2.60 13.95
N GLY A 197 3.15 2.72 12.71
CA GLY A 197 1.93 3.47 12.41
C GLY A 197 2.12 4.98 12.26
N PHE A 198 3.35 5.50 12.27
CA PHE A 198 3.65 6.94 12.28
C PHE A 198 2.97 7.74 11.18
N ALA A 199 2.66 7.12 10.04
CA ALA A 199 2.09 7.79 8.87
C ALA A 199 0.55 7.84 8.86
N VAL A 200 -0.14 7.17 9.79
CA VAL A 200 -1.61 7.10 9.83
C VAL A 200 -2.14 7.91 11.00
N ARG A 201 -2.83 9.02 10.72
CA ARG A 201 -3.25 10.02 11.73
C ARG A 201 -4.07 9.42 12.88
N THR A 202 -4.86 8.39 12.61
CA THR A 202 -5.69 7.71 13.62
C THR A 202 -4.94 6.62 14.42
N HIS A 203 -3.66 6.37 14.09
CA HIS A 203 -2.86 5.37 14.78
C HIS A 203 -2.18 5.97 16.01
N PRO A 204 -2.08 5.24 17.16
CA PRO A 204 -1.41 5.73 18.37
C PRO A 204 0.07 6.12 18.18
N GLY A 205 0.73 5.57 17.17
CA GLY A 205 2.12 5.89 16.81
C GLY A 205 2.27 7.07 15.86
N TYR A 206 1.19 7.79 15.52
CA TYR A 206 1.25 8.91 14.59
C TYR A 206 2.27 9.97 15.03
N LYS A 207 3.09 10.40 14.06
CA LYS A 207 4.10 11.46 14.25
C LYS A 207 4.03 12.41 13.06
N GLU A 208 3.50 13.60 13.28
CA GLU A 208 3.10 14.55 12.24
C GLU A 208 4.22 14.92 11.28
N ASP A 209 5.41 15.26 11.82
CA ASP A 209 6.57 15.63 11.02
C ASP A 209 7.05 14.49 10.13
N ALA A 210 7.17 13.27 10.68
CA ALA A 210 7.55 12.09 9.94
C ALA A 210 6.48 11.69 8.91
N ALA A 211 5.20 11.79 9.27
CA ALA A 211 4.09 11.55 8.36
C ALA A 211 4.13 12.51 7.17
N THR A 212 4.26 13.82 7.44
CA THR A 212 4.34 14.85 6.40
C THR A 212 5.50 14.59 5.44
N GLN A 213 6.70 14.39 5.97
CA GLN A 213 7.89 14.11 5.15
C GLN A 213 7.74 12.83 4.32
N SER A 214 7.16 11.78 4.91
CA SER A 214 6.98 10.50 4.22
C SER A 214 5.96 10.60 3.08
N PHE A 215 4.87 11.34 3.25
CA PHE A 215 3.92 11.58 2.17
C PHE A 215 4.47 12.50 1.08
N ASP A 216 5.29 13.50 1.42
CA ASP A 216 5.97 14.33 0.43
C ASP A 216 6.95 13.50 -0.40
N GLU A 217 7.66 12.57 0.21
CA GLU A 217 8.54 11.64 -0.49
C GLU A 217 7.76 10.68 -1.38
N ALA A 218 6.67 10.11 -0.87
CA ALA A 218 5.77 9.25 -1.64
C ALA A 218 5.16 10.00 -2.85
N LYS A 219 4.78 11.28 -2.68
CA LYS A 219 4.27 12.12 -3.77
C LYS A 219 5.33 12.32 -4.86
N ARG A 220 6.56 12.65 -4.48
CA ARG A 220 7.67 12.78 -5.43
C ARG A 220 7.94 11.47 -6.17
N PHE A 221 7.93 10.36 -5.44
CA PHE A 221 8.13 9.03 -6.03
C PHE A 221 7.03 8.66 -7.03
N LEU A 222 5.76 8.91 -6.68
CA LEU A 222 4.63 8.76 -7.60
C LEU A 222 4.80 9.64 -8.85
N SER A 223 5.10 10.93 -8.67
CA SER A 223 5.23 11.88 -9.78
C SER A 223 6.36 11.51 -10.73
N THR A 224 7.41 10.89 -10.24
CA THR A 224 8.55 10.44 -11.05
C THR A 224 8.22 9.20 -11.89
N HIS A 225 7.47 8.26 -11.32
CA HIS A 225 7.25 6.95 -11.95
C HIS A 225 5.86 6.81 -12.60
N LEU A 226 4.87 7.54 -12.09
CA LEU A 226 3.49 7.55 -12.58
C LEU A 226 2.96 8.98 -12.64
N PRO A 227 3.47 9.83 -13.53
CA PRO A 227 3.04 11.22 -13.62
C PRO A 227 1.54 11.33 -13.94
N VAL A 228 0.88 12.29 -13.29
CA VAL A 228 -0.49 12.69 -13.64
C VAL A 228 -0.40 13.55 -14.90
N SER A 229 -1.19 13.20 -15.91
CA SER A 229 -1.31 14.03 -17.13
C SER A 229 -1.92 15.38 -16.75
N GLY A 230 -1.25 16.47 -17.12
CA GLY A 230 -1.76 17.82 -16.92
C GLY A 230 -2.96 18.14 -17.80
#